data_685e25c0614ca23d5173d4057c26ea68
#
_entry.id   685e25c0614ca23d5173d4057c26ea68
#
_cell.length_a   1.000
_cell.length_b   1.000
_cell.length_c   1.000
_cell.angle_alpha   90.00
_cell.angle_beta   90.00
_cell.angle_gamma   90.00
#
_symmetry.space_group_name_H-M   'P 1'
#
loop_
_entity.id
_entity.type
_entity.pdbx_description
1 polymer ?
#
loop_
_entity_poly.entity_id
_entity_poly.type
_entity_poly.pdbx_seq_one_letter_code
_entity_poly.pdbx_strand_id
1 'polypeptide(L)'
;MYKRQAKHLASWAGVAPGNKQSGGKRYRASTTKGNTYVQAVLAEVVWVISHTKDNYLSEQYHRLARRIGKLRAIVAVSHSVLVIIYQMLRTNQQYHDLGPHYFQTLDTTRQRDWAVRRLQALGYTVTLEETKEEGEQL
;
A
#
# COMPACT_ATOMS: atom_id res chain seq x y z
N MET A 1 -3.13 -20.34 5.41
CA MET A 1 -3.71 -20.86 4.15
C MET A 1 -4.40 -19.81 3.25
N TYR A 2 -4.77 -18.67 3.76
CA TYR A 2 -5.66 -17.68 3.12
C TYR A 2 -4.99 -16.64 2.22
N LYS A 3 -3.71 -16.36 2.42
CA LYS A 3 -2.95 -15.43 1.55
C LYS A 3 -2.77 -15.94 0.11
N ARG A 4 -2.90 -17.25 -0.12
CA ARG A 4 -2.79 -17.83 -1.47
C ARG A 4 -3.97 -17.46 -2.38
N GLN A 5 -5.19 -17.46 -1.88
CA GLN A 5 -6.40 -17.24 -2.69
C GLN A 5 -6.51 -15.81 -3.21
N ALA A 6 -6.24 -14.80 -2.39
CA ALA A 6 -6.20 -13.41 -2.84
C ALA A 6 -5.10 -13.19 -3.90
N LYS A 7 -3.94 -13.85 -3.77
CA LYS A 7 -2.88 -13.80 -4.78
C LYS A 7 -3.28 -14.46 -6.09
N HIS A 8 -4.01 -15.57 -6.06
CA HIS A 8 -4.52 -16.22 -7.26
C HIS A 8 -5.53 -15.34 -7.98
N LEU A 9 -6.44 -14.70 -7.25
CA LEU A 9 -7.40 -13.75 -7.81
C LEU A 9 -6.69 -12.56 -8.46
N ALA A 10 -5.69 -11.97 -7.80
CA ALA A 10 -4.91 -10.87 -8.34
C ALA A 10 -4.12 -11.28 -9.60
N SER A 11 -3.59 -12.49 -9.64
CA SER A 11 -2.90 -13.04 -10.80
C SER A 11 -3.87 -13.28 -11.97
N TRP A 12 -5.06 -13.84 -11.69
CA TRP A 12 -6.10 -14.03 -12.68
C TRP A 12 -6.60 -12.70 -13.27
N ALA A 13 -6.77 -11.68 -12.43
CA ALA A 13 -7.13 -10.33 -12.85
C ALA A 13 -5.99 -9.60 -13.59
N GLY A 14 -4.75 -10.12 -13.54
CA GLY A 14 -3.60 -9.48 -14.17
C GLY A 14 -3.09 -8.24 -13.46
N VAL A 15 -3.41 -8.06 -12.18
CA VAL A 15 -2.93 -6.96 -11.35
C VAL A 15 -1.86 -7.40 -10.34
N ALA A 16 -1.42 -8.66 -10.42
CA ALA A 16 -0.29 -9.14 -9.64
C ALA A 16 1.04 -8.69 -10.26
N PRO A 17 2.02 -8.29 -9.45
CA PRO A 17 3.35 -7.98 -9.95
C PRO A 17 4.00 -9.24 -10.52
N GLY A 18 4.57 -9.13 -11.73
CA GLY A 18 5.36 -10.19 -12.30
C GLY A 18 6.63 -10.42 -11.47
N ASN A 19 7.02 -11.68 -11.32
CA ASN A 19 8.24 -12.06 -10.63
C ASN A 19 9.16 -12.82 -11.60
N LYS A 20 10.07 -12.09 -12.24
CA LYS A 20 11.16 -12.70 -13.04
C LYS A 20 12.44 -12.62 -12.24
N GLN A 21 12.87 -13.79 -11.73
CA GLN A 21 14.12 -13.91 -11.02
C GLN A 21 14.90 -15.12 -11.56
N SER A 22 16.16 -14.93 -11.89
CA SER A 22 17.05 -15.97 -12.35
C SER A 22 18.48 -15.70 -11.84
N GLY A 23 19.14 -16.72 -11.34
CA GLY A 23 20.52 -16.63 -10.82
C GLY A 23 20.71 -15.58 -9.72
N GLY A 24 19.71 -15.39 -8.83
CA GLY A 24 19.75 -14.38 -7.77
C GLY A 24 19.52 -12.94 -8.25
N LYS A 25 19.41 -12.70 -9.56
CA LYS A 25 19.14 -11.36 -10.13
C LYS A 25 17.65 -11.18 -10.42
N ARG A 26 17.11 -10.04 -10.02
CA ARG A 26 15.74 -9.61 -10.32
C ARG A 26 15.70 -8.90 -11.67
N TYR A 27 14.89 -9.40 -12.59
CA TYR A 27 14.66 -8.78 -13.89
C TYR A 27 13.36 -7.98 -13.87
N ARG A 28 13.28 -6.98 -14.76
CA ARG A 28 12.05 -6.22 -14.95
C ARG A 28 10.94 -7.16 -15.44
N ALA A 29 9.89 -7.27 -14.65
CA ALA A 29 8.74 -8.09 -15.01
C ALA A 29 7.52 -7.18 -15.22
N SER A 30 6.80 -7.42 -16.31
CA SER A 30 5.45 -6.88 -16.51
C SER A 30 4.46 -7.66 -15.65
N THR A 31 3.28 -7.09 -15.44
CA THR A 31 2.15 -7.82 -14.84
C THR A 31 1.79 -9.03 -15.69
N THR A 32 1.22 -10.06 -15.06
CA THR A 32 0.68 -11.23 -15.78
C THR A 32 -0.44 -10.81 -16.73
N LYS A 33 -0.60 -11.52 -17.84
CA LYS A 33 -1.79 -11.37 -18.67
C LYS A 33 -3.00 -11.84 -17.87
N GLY A 34 -4.01 -10.98 -17.72
CA GLY A 34 -5.21 -11.27 -16.95
C GLY A 34 -6.48 -10.92 -17.71
N ASN A 35 -7.59 -10.92 -17.00
CA ASN A 35 -8.88 -10.55 -17.58
C ASN A 35 -8.93 -9.04 -17.87
N THR A 36 -9.00 -8.68 -19.15
CA THR A 36 -8.96 -7.28 -19.61
C THR A 36 -10.16 -6.46 -19.14
N TYR A 37 -11.34 -7.07 -19.02
CA TYR A 37 -12.54 -6.39 -18.52
C TYR A 37 -12.39 -6.00 -17.05
N VAL A 38 -11.90 -6.94 -16.22
CA VAL A 38 -11.65 -6.67 -14.81
C VAL A 38 -10.57 -5.61 -14.65
N GLN A 39 -9.52 -5.64 -15.45
CA GLN A 39 -8.48 -4.61 -15.42
C GLN A 39 -9.03 -3.23 -15.76
N ALA A 40 -9.88 -3.12 -16.80
CA ALA A 40 -10.50 -1.87 -17.21
C ALA A 40 -11.38 -1.30 -16.07
N VAL A 41 -12.26 -2.11 -15.51
CA VAL A 41 -13.12 -1.69 -14.38
C VAL A 41 -12.30 -1.25 -13.17
N LEU A 42 -11.27 -2.02 -12.80
CA LEU A 42 -10.39 -1.65 -11.69
C LEU A 42 -9.62 -0.35 -11.96
N ALA A 43 -9.19 -0.12 -13.21
CA ALA A 43 -8.51 1.11 -13.59
C ALA A 43 -9.45 2.33 -13.47
N GLU A 44 -10.72 2.20 -13.88
CA GLU A 44 -11.74 3.24 -13.71
C GLU A 44 -12.01 3.53 -12.22
N VAL A 45 -12.16 2.48 -11.41
CA VAL A 45 -12.32 2.62 -9.96
C VAL A 45 -11.14 3.38 -9.34
N VAL A 46 -9.92 3.02 -9.70
CA VAL A 46 -8.72 3.69 -9.18
C VAL A 46 -8.63 5.13 -9.71
N TRP A 47 -9.05 5.38 -10.93
CA TRP A 47 -9.13 6.75 -11.46
C TRP A 47 -10.08 7.61 -10.62
N VAL A 48 -11.28 7.13 -10.29
CA VAL A 48 -12.21 7.82 -9.39
C VAL A 48 -11.59 8.01 -8.00
N ILE A 49 -10.99 6.97 -7.43
CA ILE A 49 -10.31 7.03 -6.13
C ILE A 49 -9.23 8.12 -6.14
N SER A 50 -8.45 8.25 -7.22
CA SER A 50 -7.38 9.25 -7.32
C SER A 50 -7.88 10.70 -7.28
N HIS A 51 -9.14 10.94 -7.59
CA HIS A 51 -9.78 12.26 -7.52
C HIS A 51 -10.60 12.47 -6.24
N THR A 52 -10.76 11.42 -5.43
CA THR A 52 -11.43 11.53 -4.14
C THR A 52 -10.40 11.96 -3.08
N LYS A 53 -10.80 12.84 -2.17
CA LYS A 53 -9.95 13.32 -1.08
C LYS A 53 -10.19 12.51 0.19
N ASP A 54 -9.25 12.62 1.11
CA ASP A 54 -9.37 12.16 2.51
C ASP A 54 -9.66 10.66 2.68
N ASN A 55 -9.08 9.81 1.82
CA ASN A 55 -9.15 8.38 1.98
C ASN A 55 -7.80 7.68 1.79
N TYR A 56 -7.65 6.52 2.43
CA TYR A 56 -6.44 5.71 2.40
C TYR A 56 -5.96 5.32 0.99
N LEU A 57 -6.88 4.91 0.11
CA LEU A 57 -6.54 4.44 -1.23
C LEU A 57 -6.08 5.60 -2.14
N SER A 58 -6.63 6.80 -1.98
CA SER A 58 -6.18 7.99 -2.69
C SER A 58 -4.76 8.37 -2.27
N GLU A 59 -4.48 8.38 -0.97
CA GLU A 59 -3.12 8.62 -0.47
C GLU A 59 -2.14 7.55 -0.95
N GLN A 60 -2.54 6.29 -0.94
CA GLN A 60 -1.74 5.21 -1.50
C GLN A 60 -1.40 5.46 -2.97
N TYR A 61 -2.40 5.89 -3.77
CA TYR A 61 -2.20 6.20 -5.18
C TYR A 61 -1.20 7.33 -5.37
N HIS A 62 -1.41 8.47 -4.72
CA HIS A 62 -0.55 9.65 -4.86
C HIS A 62 0.89 9.37 -4.41
N ARG A 63 1.05 8.64 -3.32
CA ARG A 63 2.37 8.21 -2.83
C ARG A 63 3.09 7.30 -3.83
N LEU A 64 2.39 6.32 -4.40
CA LEU A 64 2.95 5.42 -5.40
C LEU A 64 3.21 6.14 -6.72
N ALA A 65 2.31 7.01 -7.18
CA ALA A 65 2.46 7.74 -8.43
C ALA A 65 3.71 8.61 -8.48
N ARG A 66 4.08 9.24 -7.36
CA ARG A 66 5.32 10.01 -7.22
C ARG A 66 6.58 9.14 -7.34
N ARG A 67 6.53 7.90 -6.86
CA ARG A 67 7.69 7.00 -6.80
C ARG A 67 7.87 6.14 -8.04
N ILE A 68 6.80 5.58 -8.59
CA ILE A 68 6.85 4.57 -9.66
C ILE A 68 6.11 4.99 -10.93
N GLY A 69 5.49 6.16 -10.94
CA GLY A 69 4.70 6.70 -12.04
C GLY A 69 3.22 6.29 -12.01
N LYS A 70 2.39 7.11 -12.67
CA LYS A 70 0.92 7.00 -12.62
C LYS A 70 0.37 5.64 -13.05
N LEU A 71 0.82 5.11 -14.20
CA LEU A 71 0.31 3.84 -14.74
C LEU A 71 0.59 2.65 -13.81
N ARG A 72 1.80 2.60 -13.23
CA ARG A 72 2.15 1.53 -12.29
C ARG A 72 1.42 1.69 -10.96
N ALA A 73 1.17 2.93 -10.53
CA ALA A 73 0.39 3.21 -9.34
C ALA A 73 -1.06 2.74 -9.50
N ILE A 74 -1.68 2.96 -10.67
CA ILE A 74 -3.02 2.42 -10.98
C ILE A 74 -3.05 0.91 -10.77
N VAL A 75 -2.12 0.17 -11.36
CA VAL A 75 -2.07 -1.29 -11.21
C VAL A 75 -1.86 -1.72 -9.75
N ALA A 76 -1.00 -1.04 -9.02
CA ALA A 76 -0.72 -1.36 -7.61
C ALA A 76 -1.94 -1.09 -6.70
N VAL A 77 -2.66 0.00 -6.92
CA VAL A 77 -3.88 0.31 -6.17
C VAL A 77 -5.03 -0.60 -6.60
N SER A 78 -5.15 -0.96 -7.89
CA SER A 78 -6.09 -1.98 -8.38
C SER A 78 -5.91 -3.31 -7.66
N HIS A 79 -4.65 -3.72 -7.43
CA HIS A 79 -4.35 -4.89 -6.61
C HIS A 79 -4.90 -4.76 -5.19
N SER A 80 -4.68 -3.62 -4.54
CA SER A 80 -5.17 -3.35 -3.18
C SER A 80 -6.70 -3.39 -3.12
N VAL A 81 -7.39 -2.73 -4.06
CA VAL A 81 -8.85 -2.73 -4.19
C VAL A 81 -9.38 -4.16 -4.33
N LEU A 82 -8.79 -4.95 -5.21
CA LEU A 82 -9.23 -6.33 -5.44
C LEU A 82 -9.05 -7.21 -4.19
N VAL A 83 -7.95 -7.04 -3.47
CA VAL A 83 -7.70 -7.76 -2.20
C VAL A 83 -8.71 -7.34 -1.13
N ILE A 84 -9.03 -6.06 -1.04
CA ILE A 84 -10.06 -5.54 -0.11
C ILE A 84 -11.41 -6.16 -0.43
N ILE A 85 -11.85 -6.12 -1.70
CA ILE A 85 -13.12 -6.73 -2.15
C ILE A 85 -13.15 -8.22 -1.79
N TYR A 86 -12.07 -8.94 -2.08
CA TYR A 86 -11.97 -10.35 -1.73
C TYR A 86 -12.13 -10.59 -0.23
N GLN A 87 -11.50 -9.78 0.61
CA GLN A 87 -11.63 -9.90 2.06
C GLN A 87 -13.04 -9.58 2.55
N MET A 88 -13.65 -8.51 2.05
CA MET A 88 -15.04 -8.14 2.38
C MET A 88 -16.03 -9.27 2.07
N LEU A 89 -15.95 -9.82 0.85
CA LEU A 89 -16.83 -10.91 0.43
C LEU A 89 -16.62 -12.20 1.25
N ARG A 90 -15.37 -12.44 1.66
CA ARG A 90 -15.01 -13.63 2.40
C ARG A 90 -15.41 -13.57 3.88
N THR A 91 -15.19 -12.41 4.51
CA THR A 91 -15.45 -12.22 5.95
C THR A 91 -16.85 -11.69 6.22
N ASN A 92 -17.59 -11.32 5.16
CA ASN A 92 -18.86 -10.61 5.23
C ASN A 92 -18.79 -9.34 6.10
N GLN A 93 -17.65 -8.65 6.04
CA GLN A 93 -17.41 -7.40 6.76
C GLN A 93 -17.39 -6.22 5.79
N GLN A 94 -17.86 -5.09 6.23
CA GLN A 94 -17.80 -3.84 5.47
C GLN A 94 -16.38 -3.29 5.45
N TYR A 95 -16.06 -2.54 4.39
CA TYR A 95 -14.80 -1.82 4.30
C TYR A 95 -14.75 -0.72 5.36
N HIS A 96 -13.65 -0.69 6.10
CA HIS A 96 -13.31 0.39 7.01
C HIS A 96 -12.10 1.13 6.47
N ASP A 97 -12.26 2.43 6.20
CA ASP A 97 -11.17 3.24 5.68
C ASP A 97 -10.16 3.54 6.80
N LEU A 98 -8.90 3.38 6.49
CA LEU A 98 -7.79 3.65 7.43
C LEU A 98 -7.46 5.15 7.54
N GLY A 99 -8.10 5.97 6.69
CA GLY A 99 -7.94 7.41 6.67
C GLY A 99 -6.68 7.91 5.93
N PRO A 100 -6.63 9.22 5.63
CA PRO A 100 -5.57 9.81 4.82
C PRO A 100 -4.21 9.85 5.52
N HIS A 101 -4.20 9.90 6.85
CA HIS A 101 -2.96 10.03 7.63
C HIS A 101 -2.27 8.71 7.93
N TYR A 102 -2.86 7.57 7.53
CA TYR A 102 -2.32 6.24 7.82
C TYR A 102 -0.84 6.08 7.43
N PHE A 103 -0.46 6.55 6.24
CA PHE A 103 0.93 6.44 5.80
C PHE A 103 1.86 7.40 6.53
N GLN A 104 1.39 8.57 6.94
CA GLN A 104 2.18 9.53 7.72
C GLN A 104 2.51 8.94 9.08
N THR A 105 1.52 8.35 9.76
CA THR A 105 1.72 7.67 11.04
C THR A 105 2.71 6.50 10.92
N LEU A 106 2.61 5.71 9.84
CA LEU A 106 3.57 4.63 9.59
C LEU A 106 4.99 5.14 9.33
N ASP A 107 5.14 6.26 8.61
CA ASP A 107 6.45 6.81 8.30
C ASP A 107 7.11 7.44 9.54
N THR A 108 6.36 8.15 10.36
CA THR A 108 6.87 8.68 11.64
C THR A 108 7.31 7.55 12.58
N THR A 109 6.51 6.51 12.71
CA THR A 109 6.86 5.32 13.50
C THR A 109 8.14 4.64 12.98
N ARG A 110 8.25 4.46 11.66
CA ARG A 110 9.45 3.88 11.04
C ARG A 110 10.70 4.74 11.25
N GLN A 111 10.59 6.05 11.12
CA GLN A 111 11.68 6.99 11.35
C GLN A 111 12.15 6.94 12.80
N ARG A 112 11.22 6.95 13.75
CA ARG A 112 11.49 6.79 15.18
C ARG A 112 12.24 5.48 15.45
N ASP A 113 11.70 4.36 14.99
CA ASP A 113 12.28 3.04 15.25
C ASP A 113 13.66 2.88 14.58
N TRP A 114 13.86 3.49 13.41
CA TRP A 114 15.16 3.53 12.76
C TRP A 114 16.17 4.35 13.57
N ALA A 115 15.80 5.53 14.06
CA ALA A 115 16.66 6.38 14.88
C ALA A 115 17.06 5.68 16.18
N VAL A 116 16.10 5.02 16.86
CA VAL A 116 16.37 4.23 18.08
C VAL A 116 17.37 3.12 17.80
N ARG A 117 17.15 2.31 16.77
CA ARG A 117 18.06 1.23 16.42
C ARG A 117 19.47 1.73 16.08
N ARG A 118 19.57 2.87 15.42
CA ARG A 118 20.87 3.46 15.08
C ARG A 118 21.63 3.92 16.31
N LEU A 119 20.95 4.54 17.28
CA LEU A 119 21.55 4.94 18.54
C LEU A 119 21.97 3.74 19.38
N GLN A 120 21.13 2.70 19.44
CA GLN A 120 21.46 1.45 20.13
C GLN A 120 22.69 0.76 19.51
N ALA A 121 22.80 0.76 18.18
CA ALA A 121 23.98 0.20 17.49
C ALA A 121 25.28 0.98 17.76
N LEU A 122 25.18 2.23 18.15
CA LEU A 122 26.31 3.07 18.60
C LEU A 122 26.64 2.90 20.10
N GLY A 123 25.93 1.99 20.81
CA GLY A 123 26.17 1.69 22.23
C GLY A 123 25.37 2.57 23.21
N TYR A 124 24.38 3.33 22.75
CA TYR A 124 23.55 4.16 23.62
C TYR A 124 22.29 3.41 24.09
N THR A 125 21.90 3.61 25.34
CA THR A 125 20.57 3.23 25.83
C THR A 125 19.60 4.36 25.52
N VAL A 126 18.50 4.07 24.82
CA VAL A 126 17.54 5.08 24.35
C VAL A 126 16.23 4.92 25.10
N THR A 127 15.82 5.93 25.83
CA THR A 127 14.48 6.10 26.39
C THR A 127 13.74 7.15 25.58
N LEU A 128 12.48 6.88 25.26
CA LEU A 128 11.62 7.79 24.52
C LEU A 128 10.55 8.34 25.46
N GLU A 129 10.45 9.66 25.52
CA GLU A 129 9.37 10.36 26.19
C GLU A 129 8.57 11.13 25.13
N GLU A 130 7.26 10.96 25.11
CA GLU A 130 6.38 11.74 24.23
C GLU A 130 6.26 13.16 24.80
N THR A 131 6.75 14.15 24.07
CA THR A 131 6.49 15.55 24.36
C THR A 131 5.00 15.80 24.08
N LYS A 132 4.21 16.05 25.11
CA LYS A 132 2.86 16.60 24.94
C LYS A 132 3.04 18.00 24.38
N GLU A 133 2.69 18.20 23.12
CA GLU A 133 2.49 19.55 22.61
C GLU A 133 1.35 20.17 23.44
N GLU A 134 1.70 21.05 24.36
CA GLU A 134 0.74 21.95 24.98
C GLU A 134 0.13 22.75 23.85
N GLY A 135 -1.16 22.54 23.61
CA GLY A 135 -1.90 23.24 22.60
C GLY A 135 -1.73 24.74 22.76
N GLU A 136 -1.10 25.35 21.80
CA GLU A 136 -1.05 26.80 21.63
C GLU A 136 -2.49 27.26 21.40
N GLN A 137 -3.15 27.65 22.47
CA GLN A 137 -4.36 28.47 22.44
C GLN A 137 -3.92 29.88 22.12
N LEU A 138 -4.17 30.30 20.90
CA LEU A 138 -4.33 31.72 20.55
C LEU A 138 -5.59 31.88 19.69
#